data_bc0bcbfa02cafccdd9b89e152d856ab3
#
_entry.id   bc0bcbfa02cafccdd9b89e152d856ab3
#
_cell.length_a   1.000
_cell.length_b   1.000
_cell.length_c   1.000
_cell.angle_alpha   90.00
_cell.angle_beta   90.00
_cell.angle_gamma   90.00
#
_symmetry.space_group_name_H-M   'P 1'
#
loop_
_entity.id
_entity.type
_entity.pdbx_description
1 polymer ?
#
loop_
_entity_poly.entity_id
_entity_poly.type
_entity_poly.pdbx_seq_one_letter_code
_entity_poly.pdbx_strand_id
1 'polypeptide(L)'
;MTDLVVATPVFLDLTFVGLESLPALGEERFAAELLRSPGGGAITAVGAARLGLDTAVAAPLGEDVGGDLVRGMLADEGVRCVAARPAPRTPTTMVMPFGGDRAMVTIDPGARAAAADVAALEPRAVAASLDQLYVVPDLATAYVTCGDDDLRAYEGRPPAALEGAHALFLNQREALGLSGEETVEDAARSLAERVDTLVVTRAGEGAMALSDGETVVVPAETIERPIDTTGAGDLLAAAYIWADLSGAELEERLRWAVLYAGLAVCTPTGIGGAVDLETLLREGSSRGLTAPPQLTVG
;
A
#
# COMPACT_ATOMS: atom_id res chain seq x y z
N MET A 1 20.71 -9.23 -1.41
CA MET A 1 20.04 -8.10 -2.11
C MET A 1 18.55 -8.30 -1.95
N THR A 2 17.83 -7.33 -1.47
CA THR A 2 16.38 -7.39 -1.22
C THR A 2 15.65 -6.80 -2.43
N ASP A 3 14.59 -7.45 -2.93
CA ASP A 3 13.86 -6.91 -4.08
C ASP A 3 13.09 -5.65 -3.70
N LEU A 4 12.35 -5.70 -2.58
CA LEU A 4 11.57 -4.57 -2.09
C LEU A 4 11.77 -4.34 -0.59
N VAL A 5 12.11 -3.13 -0.19
CA VAL A 5 12.01 -2.68 1.19
C VAL A 5 10.82 -1.72 1.32
N VAL A 6 9.91 -2.02 2.23
CA VAL A 6 8.80 -1.13 2.57
C VAL A 6 9.19 -0.29 3.78
N ALA A 7 9.28 1.02 3.60
CA ALA A 7 9.66 2.01 4.60
C ALA A 7 8.51 2.98 4.87
N THR A 8 7.32 2.44 5.06
CA THR A 8 6.12 3.16 5.50
C THR A 8 5.72 2.71 6.90
N PRO A 9 4.97 3.49 7.67
CA PRO A 9 4.51 3.07 8.99
C PRO A 9 3.77 1.73 8.94
N VAL A 10 4.05 0.87 9.92
CA VAL A 10 3.39 -0.43 10.11
C VAL A 10 2.56 -0.40 11.39
N PHE A 11 1.35 -0.92 11.32
CA PHE A 11 0.38 -0.92 12.41
C PHE A 11 -0.01 -2.33 12.81
N LEU A 12 -0.45 -2.50 14.04
CA LEU A 12 -1.35 -3.59 14.41
C LEU A 12 -2.78 -3.12 14.15
N ASP A 13 -3.43 -3.68 13.15
CA ASP A 13 -4.84 -3.40 12.88
C ASP A 13 -5.74 -4.33 13.69
N LEU A 14 -6.71 -3.74 14.38
CA LEU A 14 -7.75 -4.38 15.17
C LEU A 14 -9.11 -4.12 14.50
N THR A 15 -9.58 -5.08 13.69
CA THR A 15 -10.77 -4.91 12.87
C THR A 15 -11.99 -5.54 13.56
N PHE A 16 -12.99 -4.73 13.88
CA PHE A 16 -14.27 -5.20 14.41
C PHE A 16 -15.18 -5.69 13.28
N VAL A 17 -15.53 -6.96 13.29
CA VAL A 17 -16.42 -7.56 12.29
C VAL A 17 -17.84 -7.65 12.82
N GLY A 18 -18.82 -7.38 11.95
CA GLY A 18 -20.24 -7.47 12.30
C GLY A 18 -20.75 -6.32 13.17
N LEU A 19 -20.12 -5.15 13.08
CA LEU A 19 -20.60 -3.94 13.73
C LEU A 19 -21.73 -3.34 12.89
N GLU A 20 -22.93 -3.22 13.46
CA GLU A 20 -24.11 -2.69 12.77
C GLU A 20 -24.11 -1.16 12.67
N SER A 21 -23.50 -0.47 13.62
CA SER A 21 -23.33 0.98 13.63
C SER A 21 -22.20 1.39 14.58
N LEU A 22 -21.67 2.59 14.40
CA LEU A 22 -20.76 3.17 15.39
C LEU A 22 -21.49 3.48 16.70
N PRO A 23 -20.85 3.30 17.88
CA PRO A 23 -21.47 3.64 19.15
C PRO A 23 -21.63 5.16 19.31
N ALA A 24 -22.77 5.60 19.84
CA ALA A 24 -22.93 6.96 20.30
C ALA A 24 -22.29 7.16 21.68
N LEU A 25 -22.16 8.41 22.13
CA LEU A 25 -21.62 8.69 23.46
C LEU A 25 -22.47 8.02 24.54
N GLY A 26 -21.82 7.22 25.38
CA GLY A 26 -22.48 6.45 26.45
C GLY A 26 -23.13 5.14 26.00
N GLU A 27 -22.97 4.76 24.74
CA GLU A 27 -23.49 3.52 24.18
C GLU A 27 -22.38 2.47 24.06
N GLU A 28 -22.72 1.20 24.30
CA GLU A 28 -21.88 0.04 24.00
C GLU A 28 -22.47 -0.72 22.82
N ARG A 29 -21.61 -1.09 21.87
CA ARG A 29 -21.96 -1.95 20.72
C ARG A 29 -21.17 -3.24 20.79
N PHE A 30 -21.82 -4.34 20.44
CA PHE A 30 -21.21 -5.65 20.40
C PHE A 30 -20.91 -6.02 18.95
N ALA A 31 -19.64 -6.22 18.63
CA ALA A 31 -19.19 -6.79 17.36
C ALA A 31 -19.23 -8.32 17.43
N ALA A 32 -19.32 -8.98 16.28
CA ALA A 32 -19.32 -10.43 16.21
C ALA A 32 -17.92 -11.02 16.45
N GLU A 33 -16.88 -10.34 15.97
CA GLU A 33 -15.49 -10.80 16.02
C GLU A 33 -14.50 -9.63 16.05
N LEU A 34 -13.28 -9.89 16.56
CA LEU A 34 -12.14 -8.99 16.49
C LEU A 34 -11.00 -9.69 15.74
N LEU A 35 -10.76 -9.27 14.51
CA LEU A 35 -9.60 -9.72 13.72
C LEU A 35 -8.38 -8.89 14.06
N ARG A 36 -7.21 -9.51 13.94
CA ARG A 36 -5.90 -8.87 14.11
C ARG A 36 -5.08 -9.12 12.86
N SER A 37 -4.49 -8.06 12.30
CA SER A 37 -3.63 -8.17 11.12
C SER A 37 -2.53 -7.11 11.16
N PRO A 38 -1.40 -7.34 10.50
CA PRO A 38 -0.49 -6.24 10.21
C PRO A 38 -1.14 -5.30 9.20
N GLY A 39 -1.00 -3.99 9.43
CA GLY A 39 -1.60 -2.92 8.63
C GLY A 39 -0.58 -1.91 8.11
N GLY A 40 -1.05 -0.91 7.37
CA GLY A 40 -0.19 0.07 6.72
C GLY A 40 0.80 -0.57 5.76
N GLY A 41 2.06 -0.17 5.80
CA GLY A 41 3.10 -0.72 4.92
C GLY A 41 3.27 -2.23 4.95
N ALA A 42 2.82 -2.89 6.02
CA ALA A 42 2.83 -4.34 6.07
C ALA A 42 1.92 -4.98 5.02
N ILE A 43 0.84 -4.31 4.61
CA ILE A 43 -0.06 -4.82 3.56
C ILE A 43 0.66 -4.87 2.22
N THR A 44 1.34 -3.79 1.84
CA THR A 44 2.18 -3.74 0.63
C THR A 44 3.28 -4.81 0.68
N ALA A 45 3.95 -4.97 1.85
CA ALA A 45 5.03 -5.93 2.01
C ALA A 45 4.54 -7.39 1.87
N VAL A 46 3.44 -7.75 2.53
CA VAL A 46 2.83 -9.09 2.42
C VAL A 46 2.34 -9.36 1.00
N GLY A 47 1.67 -8.37 0.38
CA GLY A 47 1.24 -8.48 -1.01
C GLY A 47 2.40 -8.78 -1.95
N ALA A 48 3.50 -8.03 -1.84
CA ALA A 48 4.70 -8.21 -2.65
C ALA A 48 5.39 -9.58 -2.38
N ALA A 49 5.48 -10.00 -1.12
CA ALA A 49 6.06 -11.29 -0.75
C ALA A 49 5.27 -12.47 -1.32
N ARG A 50 3.93 -12.43 -1.25
CA ARG A 50 3.06 -13.45 -1.85
C ARG A 50 3.16 -13.51 -3.37
N LEU A 51 3.58 -12.41 -4.02
CA LEU A 51 3.92 -12.35 -5.44
C LEU A 51 5.36 -12.78 -5.75
N GLY A 52 6.11 -13.24 -4.75
CA GLY A 52 7.43 -13.85 -4.91
C GLY A 52 8.60 -12.89 -4.79
N LEU A 53 8.42 -11.62 -4.42
CA LEU A 53 9.53 -10.70 -4.16
C LEU A 53 10.19 -10.98 -2.79
N ASP A 54 11.52 -10.96 -2.72
CA ASP A 54 12.25 -10.93 -1.45
C ASP A 54 11.99 -9.58 -0.76
N THR A 55 11.15 -9.60 0.27
CA THR A 55 10.58 -8.39 0.87
C THR A 55 11.00 -8.20 2.32
N ALA A 56 11.28 -6.96 2.68
CA ALA A 56 11.51 -6.55 4.06
C ALA A 56 10.70 -5.29 4.41
N VAL A 57 10.37 -5.15 5.69
CA VAL A 57 9.80 -3.93 6.25
C VAL A 57 10.86 -3.25 7.12
N ALA A 58 11.14 -1.98 6.85
CA ALA A 58 11.98 -1.13 7.67
C ALA A 58 11.09 -0.18 8.49
N ALA A 59 10.42 -0.70 9.52
CA ALA A 59 9.52 0.09 10.36
C ALA A 59 9.71 -0.26 11.84
N PRO A 60 9.90 0.74 12.72
CA PRO A 60 10.02 0.50 14.16
C PRO A 60 8.70 0.03 14.76
N LEU A 61 8.73 -1.12 15.42
CA LEU A 61 7.63 -1.64 16.25
C LEU A 61 8.03 -1.57 17.73
N GLY A 62 7.05 -1.50 18.62
CA GLY A 62 7.29 -1.54 20.05
C GLY A 62 7.86 -2.88 20.53
N GLU A 63 8.56 -2.87 21.66
CA GLU A 63 8.90 -4.07 22.44
C GLU A 63 7.72 -4.43 23.36
N ASP A 64 6.56 -4.68 22.75
CA ASP A 64 5.29 -4.98 23.42
C ASP A 64 4.57 -6.12 22.70
N VAL A 65 3.47 -6.62 23.30
CA VAL A 65 2.69 -7.73 22.76
C VAL A 65 2.19 -7.46 21.34
N GLY A 66 1.86 -6.20 21.01
CA GLY A 66 1.43 -5.80 19.67
C GLY A 66 2.56 -5.96 18.65
N GLY A 67 3.77 -5.50 19.02
CA GLY A 67 4.95 -5.63 18.16
C GLY A 67 5.38 -7.08 17.95
N ASP A 68 5.31 -7.91 18.98
CA ASP A 68 5.60 -9.34 18.87
C ASP A 68 4.61 -10.02 17.93
N LEU A 69 3.33 -9.67 18.03
CA LEU A 69 2.28 -10.22 17.17
C LEU A 69 2.50 -9.82 15.70
N VAL A 70 2.77 -8.54 15.43
CA VAL A 70 3.03 -8.06 14.06
C VAL A 70 4.29 -8.70 13.47
N ARG A 71 5.40 -8.77 14.25
CA ARG A 71 6.63 -9.44 13.80
C ARG A 71 6.40 -10.91 13.47
N GLY A 72 5.63 -11.63 14.32
CA GLY A 72 5.26 -13.01 14.08
C GLY A 72 4.46 -13.20 12.79
N MET A 73 3.42 -12.38 12.58
CA MET A 73 2.59 -12.44 11.37
C MET A 73 3.40 -12.12 10.10
N LEU A 74 4.32 -11.15 10.15
CA LEU A 74 5.19 -10.82 9.03
C LEU A 74 6.17 -11.97 8.73
N ALA A 75 6.72 -12.60 9.77
CA ALA A 75 7.62 -13.75 9.60
C ALA A 75 6.91 -14.96 8.99
N ASP A 76 5.65 -15.20 9.35
CA ASP A 76 4.81 -16.27 8.76
C ASP A 76 4.57 -16.04 7.26
N GLU A 77 4.59 -14.79 6.81
CA GLU A 77 4.50 -14.38 5.38
C GLU A 77 5.87 -14.28 4.68
N GLY A 78 6.95 -14.67 5.37
CA GLY A 78 8.30 -14.57 4.82
C GLY A 78 8.85 -13.15 4.74
N VAL A 79 8.19 -12.17 5.34
CA VAL A 79 8.61 -10.76 5.35
C VAL A 79 9.53 -10.50 6.55
N ARG A 80 10.72 -9.98 6.27
CA ARG A 80 11.68 -9.58 7.31
C ARG A 80 11.28 -8.23 7.89
N CYS A 81 11.24 -8.11 9.22
CA CYS A 81 11.01 -6.84 9.90
C CYS A 81 12.33 -6.34 10.49
N VAL A 82 12.79 -5.15 10.07
CA VAL A 82 14.10 -4.60 10.45
C VAL A 82 13.90 -3.19 11.02
N ALA A 83 14.45 -2.95 12.21
CA ALA A 83 14.62 -1.63 12.79
C ALA A 83 15.72 -1.69 13.87
N ALA A 84 16.71 -0.82 13.79
CA ALA A 84 17.79 -0.73 14.78
C ALA A 84 17.32 -0.23 16.15
N ARG A 85 16.19 0.47 16.18
CA ARG A 85 15.60 1.01 17.41
C ARG A 85 14.10 0.71 17.43
N PRO A 86 13.57 0.19 18.56
CA PRO A 86 12.13 -0.02 18.68
C PRO A 86 11.39 1.33 18.80
N ALA A 87 10.11 1.31 18.42
CA ALA A 87 9.20 2.39 18.76
C ALA A 87 8.89 2.39 20.27
N PRO A 88 8.48 3.53 20.86
CA PRO A 88 8.04 3.59 22.26
C PRO A 88 6.85 2.66 22.57
N ARG A 89 6.04 2.38 21.57
CA ARG A 89 4.93 1.42 21.55
C ARG A 89 4.61 1.04 20.10
N THR A 90 3.97 -0.10 19.89
CA THR A 90 3.53 -0.51 18.56
C THR A 90 2.41 0.41 18.07
N PRO A 91 2.55 1.01 16.87
CA PRO A 91 1.45 1.72 16.23
C PRO A 91 0.24 0.79 16.08
N THR A 92 -0.95 1.28 16.40
CA THR A 92 -2.16 0.45 16.43
C THR A 92 -3.34 1.21 15.85
N THR A 93 -4.09 0.58 14.97
CA THR A 93 -5.33 1.12 14.39
C THR A 93 -6.51 0.26 14.80
N MET A 94 -7.55 0.87 15.34
CA MET A 94 -8.86 0.27 15.46
C MET A 94 -9.63 0.55 14.16
N VAL A 95 -10.05 -0.50 13.46
CA VAL A 95 -10.82 -0.43 12.22
C VAL A 95 -12.24 -0.87 12.50
N MET A 96 -13.18 -0.01 12.18
CA MET A 96 -14.62 -0.23 12.37
C MET A 96 -15.32 -0.13 11.01
N PRO A 97 -15.44 -1.23 10.26
CA PRO A 97 -16.18 -1.27 9.00
C PRO A 97 -17.67 -1.03 9.28
N PHE A 98 -18.27 -0.12 8.51
CA PHE A 98 -19.65 0.27 8.70
C PHE A 98 -20.19 0.96 7.44
N GLY A 99 -21.39 0.58 6.98
CA GLY A 99 -22.10 1.28 5.90
C GLY A 99 -21.40 1.30 4.53
N GLY A 100 -20.55 0.31 4.25
CA GLY A 100 -19.79 0.21 2.98
C GLY A 100 -18.48 1.01 2.98
N ASP A 101 -18.11 1.61 4.11
CA ASP A 101 -16.84 2.30 4.37
C ASP A 101 -16.35 1.92 5.78
N ARG A 102 -15.41 2.65 6.34
CA ARG A 102 -14.83 2.39 7.65
C ARG A 102 -14.55 3.67 8.44
N ALA A 103 -14.69 3.59 9.75
CA ALA A 103 -14.12 4.56 10.68
C ALA A 103 -12.85 3.97 11.30
N MET A 104 -11.84 4.78 11.52
CA MET A 104 -10.58 4.36 12.10
C MET A 104 -10.14 5.28 13.24
N VAL A 105 -9.50 4.69 14.25
CA VAL A 105 -8.78 5.43 15.29
C VAL A 105 -7.38 4.84 15.40
N THR A 106 -6.38 5.67 15.17
CA THR A 106 -4.97 5.26 15.13
C THR A 106 -4.17 5.91 16.26
N ILE A 107 -3.30 5.11 16.89
CA ILE A 107 -2.22 5.59 17.75
C ILE A 107 -0.92 5.35 16.98
N ASP A 108 -0.26 6.45 16.60
CA ASP A 108 1.09 6.43 16.02
C ASP A 108 2.05 7.19 16.94
N PRO A 109 3.09 6.55 17.49
CA PRO A 109 4.11 7.22 18.30
C PRO A 109 5.09 8.09 17.48
N GLY A 110 4.95 8.12 16.15
CA GLY A 110 5.80 8.90 15.24
C GLY A 110 7.20 8.32 15.00
N ALA A 111 7.43 7.05 15.35
CA ALA A 111 8.68 6.38 15.03
C ALA A 111 8.74 6.05 13.53
N ARG A 112 9.88 6.35 12.90
CA ARG A 112 10.08 6.20 11.45
C ARG A 112 11.32 5.36 11.16
N ALA A 113 11.40 4.82 9.94
CA ALA A 113 12.55 4.07 9.46
C ALA A 113 13.83 4.91 9.53
N ALA A 114 14.94 4.26 9.82
CA ALA A 114 16.25 4.89 9.71
C ALA A 114 16.87 4.57 8.33
N ALA A 115 17.48 5.56 7.69
CA ALA A 115 18.13 5.37 6.39
C ALA A 115 19.20 4.25 6.42
N ALA A 116 19.90 4.09 7.55
CA ALA A 116 20.88 3.04 7.72
C ALA A 116 20.28 1.63 7.74
N ASP A 117 19.05 1.48 8.27
CA ASP A 117 18.36 0.19 8.30
C ASP A 117 17.92 -0.22 6.88
N VAL A 118 17.44 0.75 6.09
CA VAL A 118 17.06 0.53 4.69
C VAL A 118 18.29 0.22 3.84
N ALA A 119 19.35 1.02 3.96
CA ALA A 119 20.58 0.84 3.17
C ALA A 119 21.27 -0.51 3.46
N ALA A 120 21.22 -1.00 4.70
CA ALA A 120 21.80 -2.30 5.08
C ALA A 120 21.12 -3.50 4.41
N LEU A 121 19.92 -3.34 3.89
CA LEU A 121 19.17 -4.37 3.15
C LEU A 121 19.55 -4.45 1.66
N GLU A 122 20.34 -3.49 1.15
CA GLU A 122 20.74 -3.39 -0.26
C GLU A 122 19.53 -3.56 -1.21
N PRO A 123 18.49 -2.68 -1.08
CA PRO A 123 17.25 -2.85 -1.84
C PRO A 123 17.42 -2.53 -3.32
N ARG A 124 16.72 -3.28 -4.20
CA ARG A 124 16.50 -2.88 -5.60
C ARG A 124 15.47 -1.74 -5.67
N ALA A 125 14.45 -1.83 -4.82
CA ALA A 125 13.34 -0.88 -4.75
C ALA A 125 12.96 -0.59 -3.30
N VAL A 126 12.48 0.63 -3.06
CA VAL A 126 11.93 1.04 -1.77
C VAL A 126 10.54 1.63 -1.98
N ALA A 127 9.55 1.13 -1.26
CA ALA A 127 8.23 1.75 -1.11
C ALA A 127 8.25 2.61 0.16
N ALA A 128 8.14 3.93 0.02
CA ALA A 128 8.21 4.87 1.13
C ALA A 128 6.98 5.80 1.15
N SER A 129 6.59 6.29 2.34
CA SER A 129 5.65 7.41 2.45
C SER A 129 6.34 8.73 2.12
N LEU A 130 5.57 9.76 1.82
CA LEU A 130 6.10 11.08 1.47
C LEU A 130 7.04 11.65 2.56
N ASP A 131 6.73 11.42 3.83
CA ASP A 131 7.54 11.87 4.96
C ASP A 131 8.83 11.06 5.14
N GLN A 132 8.98 9.91 4.46
CA GLN A 132 10.12 9.01 4.58
C GLN A 132 10.98 8.89 3.30
N LEU A 133 10.79 9.72 2.30
CA LEU A 133 11.62 9.71 1.08
C LEU A 133 13.13 9.83 1.35
N TYR A 134 13.51 10.41 2.47
CA TYR A 134 14.91 10.55 2.88
C TYR A 134 15.62 9.23 3.18
N VAL A 135 14.90 8.13 3.34
CA VAL A 135 15.51 6.81 3.61
C VAL A 135 15.85 6.03 2.34
N VAL A 136 15.38 6.48 1.18
CA VAL A 136 15.60 5.80 -0.10
C VAL A 136 17.06 5.97 -0.53
N PRO A 137 17.85 4.88 -0.71
CA PRO A 137 19.21 4.99 -1.21
C PRO A 137 19.24 5.45 -2.67
N ASP A 138 20.26 6.20 -3.06
CA ASP A 138 20.41 6.80 -4.41
C ASP A 138 20.29 5.78 -5.57
N LEU A 139 20.66 4.52 -5.34
CA LEU A 139 20.62 3.46 -6.37
C LEU A 139 19.35 2.62 -6.37
N ALA A 140 18.48 2.85 -5.40
CA ALA A 140 17.21 2.11 -5.31
C ALA A 140 16.09 2.85 -6.05
N THR A 141 15.21 2.08 -6.71
CA THR A 141 14.01 2.63 -7.33
C THR A 141 13.01 3.09 -6.25
N ALA A 142 12.57 4.35 -6.29
CA ALA A 142 11.67 4.94 -5.32
C ALA A 142 10.20 4.80 -5.74
N TYR A 143 9.41 4.05 -5.00
CA TYR A 143 7.97 4.00 -5.08
C TYR A 143 7.37 4.75 -3.89
N VAL A 144 6.44 5.65 -4.13
CA VAL A 144 5.94 6.57 -3.10
C VAL A 144 4.46 6.35 -2.87
N THR A 145 4.06 6.26 -1.61
CA THR A 145 2.65 6.23 -1.19
C THR A 145 2.34 7.45 -0.34
N CYS A 146 1.07 7.79 -0.21
CA CYS A 146 0.60 8.90 0.61
C CYS A 146 -0.43 8.39 1.62
N GLY A 147 -0.36 8.92 2.83
CA GLY A 147 -1.35 8.67 3.88
C GLY A 147 -2.00 9.96 4.36
N ASP A 148 -2.94 9.83 5.30
CA ASP A 148 -3.64 10.98 5.90
C ASP A 148 -2.68 11.96 6.63
N ASP A 149 -1.62 11.43 7.22
CA ASP A 149 -0.60 12.27 7.91
C ASP A 149 0.22 13.06 6.90
N ASP A 150 0.57 12.46 5.76
CA ASP A 150 1.24 13.15 4.68
C ASP A 150 0.37 14.28 4.13
N LEU A 151 -0.93 14.03 3.91
CA LEU A 151 -1.84 15.08 3.45
C LEU A 151 -1.90 16.27 4.41
N ARG A 152 -1.93 16.03 5.72
CA ARG A 152 -1.91 17.10 6.72
C ARG A 152 -0.60 17.90 6.70
N ALA A 153 0.53 17.22 6.43
CA ALA A 153 1.84 17.84 6.40
C ALA A 153 2.10 18.63 5.10
N TYR A 154 1.59 18.15 3.97
CA TYR A 154 1.94 18.61 2.63
C TYR A 154 0.75 19.14 1.81
N GLU A 155 -0.36 19.49 2.44
CA GLU A 155 -1.58 19.97 1.76
C GLU A 155 -1.27 21.10 0.76
N GLY A 156 -1.56 20.86 -0.53
CA GLY A 156 -1.29 21.77 -1.64
C GLY A 156 0.20 22.09 -1.85
N ARG A 157 1.12 21.37 -1.22
CA ARG A 157 2.57 21.63 -1.30
C ARG A 157 3.38 20.32 -1.29
N PRO A 158 3.39 19.54 -2.38
CA PRO A 158 4.19 18.33 -2.46
C PRO A 158 5.66 18.61 -2.09
N PRO A 159 6.30 17.73 -1.29
CA PRO A 159 7.69 17.94 -0.89
C PRO A 159 8.63 17.90 -2.10
N ALA A 160 9.70 18.72 -2.08
CA ALA A 160 10.69 18.72 -3.16
C ALA A 160 11.39 17.36 -3.33
N ALA A 161 11.48 16.55 -2.27
CA ALA A 161 12.04 15.21 -2.31
C ALA A 161 11.24 14.24 -3.20
N LEU A 162 10.02 14.60 -3.61
CA LEU A 162 9.21 13.82 -4.55
C LEU A 162 9.76 13.88 -5.99
N GLU A 163 10.52 14.92 -6.32
CA GLU A 163 11.07 15.10 -7.66
C GLU A 163 11.92 13.92 -8.09
N GLY A 164 11.56 13.31 -9.24
CA GLY A 164 12.27 12.16 -9.78
C GLY A 164 12.00 10.83 -9.08
N ALA A 165 10.98 10.73 -8.22
CA ALA A 165 10.50 9.45 -7.74
C ALA A 165 9.94 8.63 -8.93
N HIS A 166 10.23 7.33 -8.94
CA HIS A 166 9.87 6.45 -10.06
C HIS A 166 8.35 6.28 -10.21
N ALA A 167 7.63 6.10 -9.10
CA ALA A 167 6.16 6.09 -9.13
C ALA A 167 5.56 6.65 -7.84
N LEU A 168 4.44 7.38 -8.01
CA LEU A 168 3.62 7.90 -6.92
C LEU A 168 2.21 7.29 -6.99
N PHE A 169 1.76 6.68 -5.90
CA PHE A 169 0.44 6.08 -5.77
C PHE A 169 -0.45 6.92 -4.87
N LEU A 170 -1.60 7.32 -5.40
CA LEU A 170 -2.58 8.15 -4.69
C LEU A 170 -4.00 7.65 -4.97
N ASN A 171 -4.91 7.88 -4.02
CA ASN A 171 -6.33 7.89 -4.35
C ASN A 171 -6.77 9.31 -4.79
N GLN A 172 -8.01 9.45 -5.27
CA GLN A 172 -8.54 10.75 -5.73
C GLN A 172 -8.45 11.84 -4.66
N ARG A 173 -8.77 11.52 -3.40
CA ARG A 173 -8.72 12.47 -2.29
C ARG A 173 -7.28 12.90 -1.99
N GLU A 174 -6.35 11.97 -2.03
CA GLU A 174 -4.92 12.24 -1.83
C GLU A 174 -4.36 13.08 -2.98
N ALA A 175 -4.73 12.79 -4.21
CA ALA A 175 -4.29 13.58 -5.36
C ALA A 175 -4.76 15.04 -5.26
N LEU A 176 -6.03 15.27 -4.95
CA LEU A 176 -6.58 16.61 -4.75
C LEU A 176 -5.93 17.33 -3.56
N GLY A 177 -5.81 16.63 -2.41
CA GLY A 177 -5.23 17.21 -1.19
C GLY A 177 -3.76 17.56 -1.35
N LEU A 178 -2.96 16.70 -1.99
CA LEU A 178 -1.54 16.92 -2.19
C LEU A 178 -1.23 18.01 -3.21
N SER A 179 -1.99 18.07 -4.31
CA SER A 179 -1.80 19.07 -5.36
C SER A 179 -2.40 20.43 -5.03
N GLY A 180 -3.51 20.46 -4.28
CA GLY A 180 -4.32 21.65 -4.07
C GLY A 180 -5.22 22.02 -5.24
N GLU A 181 -5.34 21.15 -6.26
CA GLU A 181 -6.17 21.36 -7.44
C GLU A 181 -7.64 21.02 -7.16
N GLU A 182 -8.54 21.55 -8.00
CA GLU A 182 -10.00 21.38 -7.84
C GLU A 182 -10.53 20.11 -8.52
N THR A 183 -9.81 19.58 -9.54
CA THR A 183 -10.20 18.37 -10.28
C THR A 183 -9.13 17.31 -10.23
N VAL A 184 -9.54 16.03 -10.30
CA VAL A 184 -8.61 14.90 -10.31
C VAL A 184 -7.71 14.93 -11.56
N GLU A 185 -8.22 15.39 -12.68
CA GLU A 185 -7.50 15.51 -13.93
C GLU A 185 -6.41 16.60 -13.86
N ASP A 186 -6.67 17.72 -13.20
CA ASP A 186 -5.68 18.79 -12.99
C ASP A 186 -4.65 18.37 -11.96
N ALA A 187 -5.10 17.75 -10.86
CA ALA A 187 -4.23 17.15 -9.85
C ALA A 187 -3.26 16.13 -10.46
N ALA A 188 -3.79 15.23 -11.30
CA ALA A 188 -2.99 14.22 -11.96
C ALA A 188 -1.95 14.84 -12.91
N ARG A 189 -2.31 15.85 -13.69
CA ARG A 189 -1.36 16.54 -14.57
C ARG A 189 -0.26 17.25 -13.77
N SER A 190 -0.62 17.98 -12.74
CA SER A 190 0.33 18.73 -11.91
C SER A 190 1.31 17.82 -11.18
N LEU A 191 0.84 16.68 -10.63
CA LEU A 191 1.69 15.74 -9.90
C LEU A 191 2.54 14.86 -10.83
N ALA A 192 2.04 14.52 -12.03
CA ALA A 192 2.80 13.75 -13.02
C ALA A 192 4.04 14.50 -13.55
N GLU A 193 4.09 15.83 -13.43
CA GLU A 193 5.29 16.60 -13.80
C GLU A 193 6.46 16.40 -12.81
N ARG A 194 6.22 15.78 -11.66
CA ARG A 194 7.19 15.63 -10.56
C ARG A 194 7.78 14.24 -10.45
N VAL A 195 7.14 13.25 -11.04
CA VAL A 195 7.49 11.82 -10.92
C VAL A 195 7.54 11.17 -12.30
N ASP A 196 8.25 10.06 -12.44
CA ASP A 196 8.28 9.36 -13.73
C ASP A 196 6.91 8.76 -14.06
N THR A 197 6.20 8.25 -13.05
CA THR A 197 4.85 7.70 -13.19
C THR A 197 3.96 8.12 -12.03
N LEU A 198 2.79 8.66 -12.34
CA LEU A 198 1.73 8.87 -11.37
C LEU A 198 0.64 7.81 -11.55
N VAL A 199 0.22 7.17 -10.46
CA VAL A 199 -0.92 6.24 -10.43
C VAL A 199 -1.99 6.79 -9.51
N VAL A 200 -3.21 6.99 -10.03
CA VAL A 200 -4.37 7.46 -9.24
C VAL A 200 -5.45 6.40 -9.23
N THR A 201 -5.79 5.89 -8.04
CA THR A 201 -6.91 4.96 -7.86
C THR A 201 -8.23 5.72 -7.78
N ARG A 202 -9.26 5.19 -8.45
CA ARG A 202 -10.57 5.82 -8.64
C ARG A 202 -11.72 4.94 -8.11
N ALA A 203 -11.45 4.19 -7.05
CA ALA A 203 -12.40 3.26 -6.43
C ALA A 203 -13.10 2.35 -7.47
N GLY A 204 -14.42 2.34 -7.52
CA GLY A 204 -15.20 1.54 -8.47
C GLY A 204 -15.02 1.89 -9.96
N GLU A 205 -14.28 2.98 -10.28
CA GLU A 205 -13.92 3.33 -11.66
C GLU A 205 -12.57 2.75 -12.10
N GLY A 206 -11.80 2.13 -11.19
CA GLY A 206 -10.49 1.54 -11.47
C GLY A 206 -9.33 2.44 -11.14
N ALA A 207 -8.37 2.55 -12.05
CA ALA A 207 -7.20 3.40 -11.85
C ALA A 207 -6.72 4.03 -13.16
N MET A 208 -5.98 5.12 -13.04
CA MET A 208 -5.27 5.76 -14.14
C MET A 208 -3.79 5.88 -13.82
N ALA A 209 -2.95 5.79 -14.85
CA ALA A 209 -1.53 6.06 -14.76
C ALA A 209 -1.11 7.10 -15.81
N LEU A 210 -0.24 8.01 -15.42
CA LEU A 210 0.38 9.03 -16.29
C LEU A 210 1.90 8.84 -16.25
N SER A 211 2.52 8.68 -17.41
CA SER A 211 3.97 8.55 -17.56
C SER A 211 4.40 9.06 -18.92
N ASP A 212 5.43 9.88 -19.01
CA ASP A 212 5.98 10.41 -20.26
C ASP A 212 4.95 11.01 -21.24
N GLY A 213 3.90 11.64 -20.70
CA GLY A 213 2.81 12.23 -21.49
C GLY A 213 1.76 11.21 -21.98
N GLU A 214 1.95 9.92 -21.73
CA GLU A 214 0.95 8.89 -21.94
C GLU A 214 -0.02 8.83 -20.76
N THR A 215 -1.29 8.56 -21.03
CA THR A 215 -2.30 8.28 -20.00
C THR A 215 -2.95 6.95 -20.28
N VAL A 216 -2.84 6.04 -19.33
CA VAL A 216 -3.48 4.72 -19.34
C VAL A 216 -4.61 4.72 -18.32
N VAL A 217 -5.78 4.21 -18.69
CA VAL A 217 -6.94 4.03 -17.79
C VAL A 217 -7.36 2.58 -17.81
N VAL A 218 -7.42 1.96 -16.65
CA VAL A 218 -7.87 0.58 -16.47
C VAL A 218 -9.13 0.59 -15.60
N PRO A 219 -10.27 0.08 -16.11
CA PRO A 219 -11.50 0.00 -15.34
C PRO A 219 -11.36 -0.98 -14.16
N ALA A 220 -12.12 -0.73 -13.08
CA ALA A 220 -12.16 -1.65 -11.95
C ALA A 220 -12.71 -3.02 -12.34
N GLU A 221 -12.26 -4.06 -11.65
CA GLU A 221 -12.90 -5.36 -11.68
C GLU A 221 -14.34 -5.26 -11.16
N THR A 222 -15.26 -5.94 -11.82
CA THR A 222 -16.66 -5.96 -11.39
C THR A 222 -16.80 -6.85 -10.15
N ILE A 223 -16.96 -6.25 -8.99
CA ILE A 223 -17.16 -6.94 -7.72
C ILE A 223 -18.60 -6.71 -7.26
N GLU A 224 -19.40 -7.77 -7.22
CA GLU A 224 -20.83 -7.66 -6.86
C GLU A 224 -21.04 -7.20 -5.39
N ARG A 225 -20.16 -7.63 -4.48
CA ARG A 225 -20.24 -7.32 -3.04
C ARG A 225 -18.84 -7.20 -2.45
N PRO A 226 -18.24 -6.01 -2.45
CA PRO A 226 -17.01 -5.80 -1.71
C PRO A 226 -17.29 -5.98 -0.19
N ILE A 227 -16.40 -6.69 0.49
CA ILE A 227 -16.49 -6.99 1.92
C ILE A 227 -15.71 -5.94 2.72
N ASP A 228 -14.46 -5.67 2.31
CA ASP A 228 -13.57 -4.73 2.98
C ASP A 228 -12.63 -4.09 1.94
N THR A 229 -12.59 -2.77 1.91
CA THR A 229 -11.70 -2.02 1.00
C THR A 229 -10.38 -1.63 1.65
N THR A 230 -10.14 -2.06 2.91
CA THR A 230 -8.89 -1.77 3.62
C THR A 230 -7.71 -2.43 2.91
N GLY A 231 -6.67 -1.64 2.61
CA GLY A 231 -5.46 -2.14 1.99
C GLY A 231 -5.54 -2.38 0.47
N ALA A 232 -6.69 -2.12 -0.18
CA ALA A 232 -6.78 -2.29 -1.64
C ALA A 232 -5.75 -1.42 -2.40
N GLY A 233 -5.51 -0.19 -1.93
CA GLY A 233 -4.48 0.70 -2.48
C GLY A 233 -3.06 0.18 -2.24
N ASP A 234 -2.78 -0.38 -1.06
CA ASP A 234 -1.50 -0.99 -0.72
C ASP A 234 -1.22 -2.22 -1.59
N LEU A 235 -2.23 -3.05 -1.81
CA LEU A 235 -2.12 -4.24 -2.68
C LEU A 235 -2.02 -3.85 -4.15
N LEU A 236 -2.71 -2.78 -4.58
CA LEU A 236 -2.50 -2.21 -5.91
C LEU A 236 -1.03 -1.80 -6.11
N ALA A 237 -0.46 -1.07 -5.15
CA ALA A 237 0.94 -0.68 -5.20
C ALA A 237 1.88 -1.91 -5.20
N ALA A 238 1.61 -2.92 -4.37
CA ALA A 238 2.39 -4.16 -4.33
C ALA A 238 2.44 -4.87 -5.69
N ALA A 239 1.28 -5.04 -6.34
CA ALA A 239 1.21 -5.71 -7.65
C ALA A 239 1.78 -4.85 -8.77
N TYR A 240 1.62 -3.52 -8.72
CA TYR A 240 2.27 -2.62 -9.66
C TYR A 240 3.80 -2.76 -9.57
N ILE A 241 4.36 -2.67 -8.34
CA ILE A 241 5.80 -2.80 -8.09
C ILE A 241 6.32 -4.17 -8.57
N TRP A 242 5.59 -5.26 -8.27
CA TRP A 242 5.93 -6.59 -8.73
C TRP A 242 5.96 -6.68 -10.26
N ALA A 243 4.95 -6.16 -10.96
CA ALA A 243 4.87 -6.18 -12.42
C ALA A 243 5.98 -5.33 -13.06
N ASP A 244 6.27 -4.15 -12.50
CA ASP A 244 7.33 -3.24 -12.93
C ASP A 244 8.71 -3.88 -12.77
N LEU A 245 9.04 -4.39 -11.58
CA LEU A 245 10.29 -5.10 -11.33
C LEU A 245 10.45 -6.38 -12.18
N SER A 246 9.33 -6.91 -12.68
CA SER A 246 9.30 -8.06 -13.59
C SER A 246 9.34 -7.67 -15.07
N GLY A 247 9.45 -6.36 -15.39
CA GLY A 247 9.65 -5.84 -16.74
C GLY A 247 8.36 -5.70 -17.57
N ALA A 248 7.20 -5.59 -16.94
CA ALA A 248 5.93 -5.33 -17.62
C ALA A 248 5.87 -3.89 -18.17
N GLU A 249 5.15 -3.66 -19.25
CA GLU A 249 4.85 -2.34 -19.78
C GLU A 249 3.80 -1.61 -18.94
N LEU A 250 3.67 -0.28 -19.05
CA LEU A 250 2.84 0.57 -18.19
C LEU A 250 1.38 0.08 -18.08
N GLU A 251 0.74 -0.23 -19.21
CA GLU A 251 -0.64 -0.72 -19.21
C GLU A 251 -0.77 -2.06 -18.49
N GLU A 252 0.17 -2.99 -18.70
CA GLU A 252 0.15 -4.28 -18.03
C GLU A 252 0.39 -4.15 -16.52
N ARG A 253 1.34 -3.28 -16.09
CA ARG A 253 1.54 -2.98 -14.66
C ARG A 253 0.23 -2.54 -14.02
N LEU A 254 -0.46 -1.59 -14.64
CA LEU A 254 -1.71 -1.05 -14.11
C LEU A 254 -2.84 -2.10 -14.10
N ARG A 255 -2.93 -2.93 -15.14
CA ARG A 255 -3.92 -4.02 -15.21
C ARG A 255 -3.72 -5.06 -14.13
N TRP A 256 -2.48 -5.51 -13.88
CA TRP A 256 -2.15 -6.42 -12.79
C TRP A 256 -2.46 -5.81 -11.42
N ALA A 257 -2.13 -4.54 -11.24
CA ALA A 257 -2.39 -3.79 -10.02
C ALA A 257 -3.90 -3.66 -9.71
N VAL A 258 -4.72 -3.31 -10.71
CA VAL A 258 -6.18 -3.19 -10.57
C VAL A 258 -6.81 -4.56 -10.30
N LEU A 259 -6.37 -5.62 -10.99
CA LEU A 259 -6.83 -6.98 -10.73
C LEU A 259 -6.55 -7.41 -9.29
N TYR A 260 -5.32 -7.21 -8.80
CA TYR A 260 -4.94 -7.60 -7.44
C TYR A 260 -5.77 -6.87 -6.39
N ALA A 261 -5.94 -5.55 -6.55
CA ALA A 261 -6.81 -4.76 -5.68
C ALA A 261 -8.27 -5.22 -5.72
N GLY A 262 -8.78 -5.59 -6.89
CA GLY A 262 -10.12 -6.14 -7.05
C GLY A 262 -10.32 -7.48 -6.33
N LEU A 263 -9.35 -8.39 -6.40
CA LEU A 263 -9.39 -9.65 -5.65
C LEU A 263 -9.34 -9.41 -4.13
N ALA A 264 -8.61 -8.40 -3.69
CA ALA A 264 -8.43 -8.08 -2.28
C ALA A 264 -9.72 -7.70 -1.56
N VAL A 265 -10.59 -6.91 -2.19
CA VAL A 265 -11.81 -6.39 -1.55
C VAL A 265 -12.88 -7.46 -1.27
N CYS A 266 -12.64 -8.68 -1.69
CA CYS A 266 -13.53 -9.84 -1.46
C CYS A 266 -13.32 -10.51 -0.09
N THR A 267 -12.32 -10.08 0.70
CA THR A 267 -11.94 -10.72 1.97
C THR A 267 -11.74 -9.65 3.05
N PRO A 268 -12.13 -9.92 4.31
CA PRO A 268 -11.87 -8.98 5.40
C PRO A 268 -10.37 -8.91 5.72
N THR A 269 -9.93 -7.77 6.26
CA THR A 269 -8.57 -7.34 6.57
C THR A 269 -7.70 -7.02 5.35
N GLY A 270 -6.74 -6.09 5.53
CA GLY A 270 -5.88 -5.62 4.45
C GLY A 270 -5.04 -6.72 3.80
N ILE A 271 -4.54 -7.70 4.57
CA ILE A 271 -3.75 -8.81 4.04
C ILE A 271 -4.58 -10.04 3.66
N GLY A 272 -5.82 -10.15 4.16
CA GLY A 272 -6.68 -11.32 3.94
C GLY A 272 -6.98 -11.57 2.46
N GLY A 273 -7.09 -10.51 1.68
CA GLY A 273 -7.37 -10.56 0.25
C GLY A 273 -6.16 -10.65 -0.66
N ALA A 274 -4.95 -10.55 -0.12
CA ALA A 274 -3.71 -10.73 -0.90
C ALA A 274 -3.59 -12.18 -1.36
N VAL A 275 -3.78 -12.45 -2.64
CA VAL A 275 -3.60 -13.78 -3.23
C VAL A 275 -2.13 -14.06 -3.53
N ASP A 276 -1.78 -15.33 -3.71
CA ASP A 276 -0.45 -15.74 -4.16
C ASP A 276 -0.26 -15.56 -5.67
N LEU A 277 1.00 -15.67 -6.11
CA LEU A 277 1.38 -15.48 -7.50
C LEU A 277 0.64 -16.44 -8.44
N GLU A 278 0.49 -17.72 -8.07
CA GLU A 278 -0.19 -18.72 -8.90
C GLU A 278 -1.64 -18.31 -9.14
N THR A 279 -2.32 -17.91 -8.09
CA THR A 279 -3.72 -17.42 -8.16
C THR A 279 -3.81 -16.16 -9.00
N LEU A 280 -2.93 -15.16 -8.79
CA LEU A 280 -2.94 -13.93 -9.57
C LEU A 280 -2.71 -14.20 -11.07
N LEU A 281 -1.73 -15.03 -11.43
CA LEU A 281 -1.46 -15.39 -12.81
C LEU A 281 -2.61 -16.12 -13.47
N ARG A 282 -3.28 -17.05 -12.77
CA ARG A 282 -4.45 -17.75 -13.25
C ARG A 282 -5.62 -16.78 -13.52
N GLU A 283 -5.91 -15.91 -12.57
CA GLU A 283 -6.97 -14.89 -12.69
C GLU A 283 -6.67 -13.89 -13.81
N GLY A 284 -5.43 -13.45 -13.94
CA GLY A 284 -4.99 -12.56 -15.01
C GLY A 284 -5.08 -13.20 -16.39
N SER A 285 -4.63 -14.44 -16.53
CA SER A 285 -4.72 -15.19 -17.79
C SER A 285 -6.18 -15.34 -18.25
N SER A 286 -7.13 -15.58 -17.34
CA SER A 286 -8.55 -15.65 -17.66
C SER A 286 -9.12 -14.32 -18.19
N ARG A 287 -8.44 -13.20 -17.94
CA ARG A 287 -8.79 -11.82 -18.36
C ARG A 287 -7.90 -11.32 -19.49
N GLY A 288 -7.07 -12.20 -20.08
CA GLY A 288 -6.19 -11.87 -21.20
C GLY A 288 -4.97 -11.03 -20.82
N LEU A 289 -4.52 -11.08 -19.54
CA LEU A 289 -3.24 -10.55 -19.17
C LEU A 289 -2.12 -11.56 -19.51
N THR A 290 -0.97 -11.02 -19.93
CA THR A 290 0.23 -11.81 -20.19
C THR A 290 1.14 -11.77 -18.97
N ALA A 291 1.71 -12.91 -18.59
CA ALA A 291 2.67 -12.94 -17.49
C ALA A 291 3.87 -12.02 -17.82
N PRO A 292 4.37 -11.25 -16.84
CA PRO A 292 5.53 -10.38 -17.03
C PRO A 292 6.76 -11.12 -17.56
N PRO A 293 7.63 -10.47 -18.36
CA PRO A 293 8.73 -11.12 -19.08
C PRO A 293 9.69 -11.93 -18.21
N GLN A 294 10.04 -11.45 -17.02
CA GLN A 294 10.99 -12.14 -16.13
C GLN A 294 10.45 -13.44 -15.53
N LEU A 295 9.14 -13.67 -15.56
CA LEU A 295 8.50 -14.92 -15.11
C LEU A 295 8.44 -15.97 -16.21
N THR A 296 8.70 -15.59 -17.47
CA THR A 296 8.65 -16.49 -18.65
C THR A 296 10.01 -17.12 -18.98
N VAL A 297 11.07 -16.78 -18.23
CA VAL A 297 12.47 -17.19 -18.47
C VAL A 297 12.95 -18.22 -17.41
N GLY A 298 12.05 -19.02 -16.84
CA GLY A 298 12.35 -20.07 -15.89
C GLY A 298 12.17 -21.47 -16.45
#